data_8123eeb88f676da47102834209a773bc
#
_entry.id   8123eeb88f676da47102834209a773bc
#
_cell.length_a   1.000
_cell.length_b   1.000
_cell.length_c   1.000
_cell.angle_alpha   90.00
_cell.angle_beta   90.00
_cell.angle_gamma   90.00
#
_symmetry.space_group_name_H-M   'P 1'
#
loop_
_entity.id
_entity.type
_entity.pdbx_description
1 polymer ?
#
loop_
_entity_poly.entity_id
_entity_poly.type
_entity_poly.pdbx_seq_one_letter_code
_entity_poly.pdbx_strand_id
1 'polypeptide(L)'
;MPKRVAVVIETSGSTGTPKRVMLSTNALLAGAAASAVALGGAGQWLLALPVHYIAGVQVLVRSIAAETTPLVLAPGHFDPQDFRRLAETMTEPLRYTALVPVQLARLLDAADDPALLAVLRRFTAILVGGQMIQPELISRAAELDVRVVRTYGSSETAGGCVYNGVAIGDTLIRVVDGQLELSGSVLAEGYLDDAARTADRFLLEHGVRWYRTGDLGEVDPQSGGVTVLGRADNVIISGGEKVSLDAVERIVRVYPGFEQAVVVGVDDERWGQVPVIVVAGGAIEGGLAASVVALLGRAARPARIVRVPEIVLLASGKPDRRALAGAAASLAQADPALDSTMGAWHKELGRSGPNNND
;
A
#
# COMPACT_ATOMS: atom_id res chain seq x y z
N MET A 1 1.51 3.49 30.60
CA MET A 1 0.52 3.10 29.58
C MET A 1 -0.88 3.23 30.14
N PRO A 2 -1.86 3.71 29.37
CA PRO A 2 -3.26 3.64 29.77
C PRO A 2 -3.68 2.20 30.05
N LYS A 3 -4.52 1.96 31.07
CA LYS A 3 -4.91 0.61 31.53
C LYS A 3 -5.55 -0.32 30.47
N ARG A 4 -5.93 0.22 29.29
CA ARG A 4 -6.60 -0.53 28.22
C ARG A 4 -5.67 -0.94 27.05
N VAL A 5 -4.42 -0.46 27.05
CA VAL A 5 -3.48 -0.69 25.94
C VAL A 5 -2.74 -2.01 26.14
N ALA A 6 -2.90 -2.92 25.20
CA ALA A 6 -2.22 -4.21 25.17
C ALA A 6 -0.91 -4.17 24.35
N VAL A 7 -0.91 -3.43 23.23
CA VAL A 7 0.22 -3.36 22.30
C VAL A 7 0.41 -1.92 21.84
N VAL A 8 1.66 -1.52 21.65
CA VAL A 8 2.03 -0.27 20.96
C VAL A 8 2.81 -0.65 19.70
N ILE A 9 2.33 -0.19 18.56
CA ILE A 9 2.99 -0.39 17.26
C ILE A 9 3.65 0.91 16.83
N GLU A 10 4.96 0.87 16.65
CA GLU A 10 5.70 1.97 16.06
C GLU A 10 5.64 1.88 14.53
N THR A 11 5.26 2.97 13.87
CA THR A 11 5.19 3.04 12.41
C THR A 11 6.03 4.20 11.90
N SER A 12 6.70 4.02 10.77
CA SER A 12 7.35 5.12 10.06
C SER A 12 6.31 6.14 9.61
N GLY A 13 6.29 7.32 10.24
CA GLY A 13 5.42 8.41 9.78
C GLY A 13 5.87 8.91 8.40
N SER A 14 4.92 9.30 7.53
CA SER A 14 5.22 9.98 6.25
C SER A 14 6.00 11.29 6.46
N THR A 15 5.91 11.88 7.65
CA THR A 15 6.65 13.09 8.06
C THR A 15 8.06 12.81 8.60
N GLY A 16 8.51 11.54 8.63
CA GLY A 16 9.82 11.14 9.15
C GLY A 16 9.87 10.93 10.67
N THR A 17 8.85 11.36 11.43
CA THR A 17 8.76 11.08 12.87
C THR A 17 7.91 9.82 13.09
N PRO A 18 8.45 8.77 13.74
CA PRO A 18 7.70 7.57 14.04
C PRO A 18 6.44 7.86 14.86
N LYS A 19 5.35 7.19 14.53
CA LYS A 19 4.09 7.23 15.30
C LYS A 19 4.00 5.97 16.16
N ARG A 20 3.56 6.09 17.40
CA ARG A 20 3.36 4.98 18.33
C ARG A 20 1.86 4.77 18.54
N VAL A 21 1.28 3.82 17.79
CA VAL A 21 -0.16 3.51 17.80
C VAL A 21 -0.50 2.61 18.97
N MET A 22 -1.43 3.03 19.82
CA MET A 22 -1.90 2.29 20.99
C MET A 22 -3.09 1.41 20.64
N LEU A 23 -2.98 0.12 20.85
CA LEU A 23 -4.03 -0.88 20.57
C LEU A 23 -4.51 -1.54 21.87
N SER A 24 -5.82 -1.56 22.07
CA SER A 24 -6.44 -2.31 23.14
C SER A 24 -6.61 -3.79 22.77
N THR A 25 -6.74 -4.64 23.79
CA THR A 25 -7.11 -6.04 23.60
C THR A 25 -8.41 -6.17 22.80
N ASN A 26 -9.39 -5.30 23.08
CA ASN A 26 -10.68 -5.33 22.41
C ASN A 26 -10.54 -5.06 20.90
N ALA A 27 -9.75 -4.04 20.50
CA ALA A 27 -9.53 -3.73 19.09
C ALA A 27 -8.82 -4.89 18.35
N LEU A 28 -7.82 -5.48 18.99
CA LEU A 28 -7.10 -6.63 18.41
C LEU A 28 -8.01 -7.84 18.22
N LEU A 29 -8.81 -8.18 19.24
CA LEU A 29 -9.74 -9.32 19.17
C LEU A 29 -10.90 -9.06 18.22
N ALA A 30 -11.42 -7.82 18.14
CA ALA A 30 -12.44 -7.44 17.15
C ALA A 30 -11.93 -7.69 15.72
N GLY A 31 -10.70 -7.28 15.42
CA GLY A 31 -10.08 -7.55 14.13
C GLY A 31 -9.87 -9.04 13.84
N ALA A 32 -9.50 -9.83 14.86
CA ALA A 32 -9.35 -11.28 14.72
C ALA A 32 -10.70 -11.96 14.45
N ALA A 33 -11.74 -11.59 15.21
CA ALA A 33 -13.09 -12.15 15.05
C ALA A 33 -13.70 -11.79 13.68
N ALA A 34 -13.60 -10.52 13.26
CA ALA A 34 -14.06 -10.07 11.95
C ALA A 34 -13.35 -10.81 10.82
N SER A 35 -12.03 -11.03 10.95
CA SER A 35 -11.23 -11.80 10.01
C SER A 35 -11.69 -13.26 9.93
N ALA A 36 -11.93 -13.92 11.06
CA ALA A 36 -12.39 -15.31 11.08
C ALA A 36 -13.74 -15.47 10.37
N VAL A 37 -14.70 -14.57 10.61
CA VAL A 37 -15.99 -14.57 9.92
C VAL A 37 -15.81 -14.39 8.40
N ALA A 38 -15.03 -13.39 7.99
CA ALA A 38 -14.82 -13.08 6.58
C ALA A 38 -14.06 -14.18 5.80
N LEU A 39 -13.26 -14.98 6.49
CA LEU A 39 -12.47 -16.08 5.89
C LEU A 39 -13.12 -17.46 6.01
N GLY A 40 -14.31 -17.55 6.62
CA GLY A 40 -15.07 -18.80 6.76
C GLY A 40 -14.69 -19.64 7.98
N GLY A 41 -13.95 -19.12 8.94
CA GLY A 41 -13.65 -19.77 10.20
C GLY A 41 -12.28 -19.40 10.80
N ALA A 42 -12.08 -19.77 12.05
CA ALA A 42 -10.79 -19.74 12.71
C ALA A 42 -9.92 -20.91 12.23
N GLY A 43 -8.61 -20.74 12.17
CA GLY A 43 -7.71 -21.77 11.70
C GLY A 43 -6.25 -21.51 12.05
N GLN A 44 -5.35 -22.33 11.53
CA GLN A 44 -3.92 -22.25 11.78
C GLN A 44 -3.27 -21.20 10.88
N TRP A 45 -2.36 -20.44 11.45
CA TRP A 45 -1.67 -19.36 10.76
C TRP A 45 -0.18 -19.63 10.60
N LEU A 46 0.37 -19.32 9.44
CA LEU A 46 1.80 -19.22 9.21
C LEU A 46 2.21 -17.75 9.30
N LEU A 47 3.12 -17.44 10.22
CA LEU A 47 3.68 -16.09 10.43
C LEU A 47 4.92 -15.90 9.54
N ALA A 48 4.75 -15.13 8.49
CA ALA A 48 5.82 -14.75 7.55
C ALA A 48 6.17 -13.26 7.60
N LEU A 49 5.59 -12.52 8.55
CA LEU A 49 5.79 -11.08 8.73
C LEU A 49 6.36 -10.77 10.12
N PRO A 50 7.21 -9.74 10.25
CA PRO A 50 7.76 -9.35 11.54
C PRO A 50 6.66 -8.92 12.53
N VAL A 51 6.80 -9.32 13.80
CA VAL A 51 5.82 -9.05 14.87
C VAL A 51 5.86 -7.62 15.41
N HIS A 52 6.80 -6.80 14.99
CA HIS A 52 6.78 -5.37 15.32
C HIS A 52 5.85 -4.56 14.39
N TYR A 53 5.28 -5.19 13.35
CA TYR A 53 4.21 -4.63 12.53
C TYR A 53 2.87 -5.26 12.88
N ILE A 54 1.80 -4.47 12.74
CA ILE A 54 0.44 -4.91 13.09
C ILE A 54 0.01 -6.18 12.34
N ALA A 55 0.46 -6.37 11.10
CA ALA A 55 0.11 -7.55 10.31
C ALA A 55 0.69 -8.84 10.93
N GLY A 56 1.92 -8.80 11.45
CA GLY A 56 2.53 -9.92 12.18
C GLY A 56 1.88 -10.13 13.56
N VAL A 57 1.59 -9.05 14.30
CA VAL A 57 0.85 -9.13 15.57
C VAL A 57 -0.51 -9.79 15.37
N GLN A 58 -1.24 -9.43 14.32
CA GLN A 58 -2.56 -9.99 14.03
C GLN A 58 -2.52 -11.49 13.70
N VAL A 59 -1.44 -12.00 13.12
CA VAL A 59 -1.27 -13.46 12.98
C VAL A 59 -1.23 -14.14 14.34
N LEU A 60 -0.48 -13.59 15.29
CA LEU A 60 -0.42 -14.14 16.66
C LEU A 60 -1.77 -14.01 17.38
N VAL A 61 -2.43 -12.86 17.30
CA VAL A 61 -3.75 -12.64 17.92
C VAL A 61 -4.79 -13.62 17.38
N ARG A 62 -4.83 -13.82 16.06
CA ARG A 62 -5.73 -14.77 15.40
C ARG A 62 -5.42 -16.22 15.81
N SER A 63 -4.15 -16.58 15.94
CA SER A 63 -3.76 -17.92 16.43
C SER A 63 -4.19 -18.14 17.88
N ILE A 64 -4.01 -17.13 18.76
CA ILE A 64 -4.47 -17.20 20.15
C ILE A 64 -5.99 -17.33 20.21
N ALA A 65 -6.72 -16.51 19.45
CA ALA A 65 -8.20 -16.53 19.40
C ALA A 65 -8.75 -17.84 18.80
N ALA A 66 -7.99 -18.50 17.93
CA ALA A 66 -8.32 -19.80 17.34
C ALA A 66 -7.83 -21.00 18.18
N GLU A 67 -7.13 -20.76 19.30
CA GLU A 67 -6.50 -21.79 20.11
C GLU A 67 -5.56 -22.72 19.30
N THR A 68 -4.92 -22.16 18.25
CA THR A 68 -3.98 -22.87 17.40
C THR A 68 -2.55 -22.40 17.63
N THR A 69 -1.58 -23.27 17.36
CA THR A 69 -0.17 -22.91 17.39
C THR A 69 0.25 -22.32 16.04
N PRO A 70 0.70 -21.04 15.98
CA PRO A 70 1.20 -20.48 14.74
C PRO A 70 2.52 -21.14 14.34
N LEU A 71 2.71 -21.34 13.05
CA LEU A 71 4.01 -21.68 12.49
C LEU A 71 4.78 -20.40 12.20
N VAL A 72 6.02 -20.30 12.67
CA VAL A 72 6.81 -19.06 12.56
C VAL A 72 7.95 -19.27 11.59
N LEU A 73 7.94 -18.53 10.48
CA LEU A 73 9.05 -18.49 9.54
C LEU A 73 10.26 -17.80 10.21
N ALA A 74 11.43 -18.38 10.05
CA ALA A 74 12.65 -17.80 10.61
C ALA A 74 12.87 -16.35 10.09
N PRO A 75 13.33 -15.44 10.96
CA PRO A 75 13.62 -14.07 10.52
C PRO A 75 14.79 -14.07 9.53
N GLY A 76 14.71 -13.16 8.55
CA GLY A 76 15.75 -13.02 7.53
C GLY A 76 15.16 -12.75 6.15
N HIS A 77 15.91 -13.13 5.13
CA HIS A 77 15.44 -13.06 3.75
C HIS A 77 14.30 -14.05 3.53
N PHE A 78 13.21 -13.58 2.91
CA PHE A 78 12.07 -14.44 2.59
C PHE A 78 12.44 -15.42 1.46
N ASP A 79 12.46 -16.71 1.77
CA ASP A 79 12.76 -17.81 0.85
C ASP A 79 11.51 -18.65 0.59
N PRO A 80 11.08 -18.85 -0.67
CA PRO A 80 9.93 -19.68 -1.02
C PRO A 80 10.04 -21.14 -0.55
N GLN A 81 11.25 -21.71 -0.52
CA GLN A 81 11.45 -23.09 -0.10
C GLN A 81 11.34 -23.25 1.42
N ASP A 82 11.83 -22.27 2.19
CA ASP A 82 11.64 -22.26 3.64
C ASP A 82 10.15 -22.11 3.98
N PHE A 83 9.44 -21.21 3.26
CA PHE A 83 7.99 -21.05 3.39
C PHE A 83 7.28 -22.38 3.09
N ARG A 84 7.61 -23.06 1.98
CA ARG A 84 7.04 -24.35 1.59
C ARG A 84 7.23 -25.41 2.69
N ARG A 85 8.48 -25.62 3.12
CA ARG A 85 8.82 -26.63 4.14
C ARG A 85 8.03 -26.41 5.44
N LEU A 86 7.88 -25.16 5.84
CA LEU A 86 7.12 -24.82 7.04
C LEU A 86 5.62 -25.02 6.82
N ALA A 87 5.07 -24.58 5.69
CA ALA A 87 3.64 -24.70 5.38
C ALA A 87 3.19 -26.17 5.21
N GLU A 88 4.08 -27.06 4.77
CA GLU A 88 3.83 -28.51 4.72
C GLU A 88 3.49 -29.10 6.10
N THR A 89 4.02 -28.53 7.17
CA THR A 89 3.79 -28.99 8.55
C THR A 89 2.48 -28.50 9.17
N MET A 90 1.70 -27.68 8.46
CA MET A 90 0.38 -27.25 8.93
C MET A 90 -0.59 -28.42 9.02
N THR A 91 -1.24 -28.58 10.17
CA THR A 91 -2.13 -29.72 10.47
C THR A 91 -3.61 -29.40 10.36
N GLU A 92 -3.98 -28.14 10.61
CA GLU A 92 -5.39 -27.75 10.64
C GLU A 92 -6.02 -27.72 9.25
N PRO A 93 -7.35 -27.96 9.14
CA PRO A 93 -8.05 -27.91 7.86
C PRO A 93 -8.13 -26.51 7.27
N LEU A 94 -8.32 -25.48 8.11
CA LEU A 94 -8.32 -24.08 7.68
C LEU A 94 -6.91 -23.48 7.93
N ARG A 95 -6.29 -23.01 6.85
CA ARG A 95 -4.89 -22.57 6.84
C ARG A 95 -4.78 -21.19 6.25
N TYR A 96 -4.06 -20.34 6.94
CA TYR A 96 -3.93 -18.92 6.60
C TYR A 96 -2.49 -18.44 6.71
N THR A 97 -2.16 -17.44 5.94
CA THR A 97 -0.96 -16.62 6.11
C THR A 97 -1.23 -15.18 5.72
N ALA A 98 -0.36 -14.27 6.14
CA ALA A 98 -0.37 -12.86 5.73
C ALA A 98 0.98 -12.50 5.12
N LEU A 99 0.96 -11.86 3.96
CA LEU A 99 2.13 -11.52 3.16
C LEU A 99 2.06 -10.06 2.69
N VAL A 100 3.20 -9.50 2.33
CA VAL A 100 3.29 -8.30 1.50
C VAL A 100 3.36 -8.69 0.02
N PRO A 101 3.01 -7.78 -0.93
CA PRO A 101 2.96 -8.12 -2.36
C PRO A 101 4.26 -8.73 -2.91
N VAL A 102 5.42 -8.25 -2.47
CA VAL A 102 6.72 -8.78 -2.91
C VAL A 102 6.95 -10.23 -2.47
N GLN A 103 6.44 -10.65 -1.31
CA GLN A 103 6.54 -12.05 -0.86
C GLN A 103 5.62 -12.94 -1.70
N LEU A 104 4.38 -12.48 -1.99
CA LEU A 104 3.49 -13.20 -2.90
C LEU A 104 4.13 -13.35 -4.29
N ALA A 105 4.69 -12.28 -4.86
CA ALA A 105 5.37 -12.33 -6.15
C ALA A 105 6.47 -13.41 -6.17
N ARG A 106 7.34 -13.44 -5.16
CA ARG A 106 8.40 -14.47 -5.04
C ARG A 106 7.86 -15.90 -4.97
N LEU A 107 6.73 -16.11 -4.27
CA LEU A 107 6.09 -17.43 -4.22
C LEU A 107 5.53 -17.83 -5.59
N LEU A 108 4.89 -16.89 -6.30
CA LEU A 108 4.36 -17.16 -7.63
C LEU A 108 5.48 -17.31 -8.69
N ASP A 109 6.61 -16.61 -8.54
CA ASP A 109 7.78 -16.77 -9.40
C ASP A 109 8.43 -18.16 -9.26
N ALA A 110 8.33 -18.74 -8.06
CA ALA A 110 8.82 -20.08 -7.78
C ALA A 110 7.77 -21.19 -7.96
N ALA A 111 6.55 -20.86 -8.45
CA ALA A 111 5.42 -21.79 -8.55
C ALA A 111 5.57 -22.85 -9.65
N ASP A 112 6.64 -22.82 -10.44
CA ASP A 112 7.07 -23.94 -11.33
C ASP A 112 7.46 -25.19 -10.51
N ASP A 113 7.79 -25.04 -9.21
CA ASP A 113 7.91 -26.14 -8.28
C ASP A 113 6.52 -26.69 -7.92
N PRO A 114 6.17 -27.93 -8.35
CA PRO A 114 4.84 -28.50 -8.11
C PRO A 114 4.53 -28.69 -6.62
N ALA A 115 5.56 -28.92 -5.79
CA ALA A 115 5.38 -29.08 -4.34
C ALA A 115 5.02 -27.74 -3.68
N LEU A 116 5.68 -26.64 -4.07
CA LEU A 116 5.32 -25.31 -3.60
C LEU A 116 3.89 -24.93 -4.03
N LEU A 117 3.56 -25.13 -5.31
CA LEU A 117 2.23 -24.83 -5.83
C LEU A 117 1.14 -25.64 -5.12
N ALA A 118 1.37 -26.93 -4.86
CA ALA A 118 0.45 -27.75 -4.10
C ALA A 118 0.22 -27.22 -2.68
N VAL A 119 1.27 -26.74 -2.02
CA VAL A 119 1.18 -26.09 -0.69
C VAL A 119 0.40 -24.78 -0.75
N LEU A 120 0.66 -23.92 -1.74
CA LEU A 120 -0.05 -22.64 -1.90
C LEU A 120 -1.56 -22.85 -2.08
N ARG A 121 -1.97 -23.86 -2.86
CA ARG A 121 -3.38 -24.23 -3.07
C ARG A 121 -4.09 -24.78 -1.83
N ARG A 122 -3.33 -25.26 -0.83
CA ARG A 122 -3.89 -25.72 0.45
C ARG A 122 -4.25 -24.60 1.40
N PHE A 123 -3.80 -23.37 1.18
CA PHE A 123 -4.25 -22.23 1.98
C PHE A 123 -5.71 -21.93 1.71
N THR A 124 -6.50 -21.81 2.77
CA THR A 124 -7.89 -21.32 2.72
C THR A 124 -7.91 -19.89 2.23
N ALA A 125 -6.95 -19.07 2.68
CA ALA A 125 -6.69 -17.74 2.15
C ALA A 125 -5.27 -17.28 2.46
N ILE A 126 -4.68 -16.54 1.52
CA ILE A 126 -3.43 -15.79 1.68
C ILE A 126 -3.82 -14.32 1.72
N LEU A 127 -3.71 -13.70 2.89
CA LEU A 127 -3.96 -12.26 3.04
C LEU A 127 -2.78 -11.46 2.47
N VAL A 128 -3.06 -10.51 1.61
CA VAL A 128 -2.02 -9.65 1.02
C VAL A 128 -2.39 -8.19 1.21
N GLY A 129 -1.48 -7.39 1.75
CA GLY A 129 -1.76 -5.99 2.02
C GLY A 129 -0.51 -5.17 2.37
N GLY A 130 -0.73 -4.02 2.99
CA GLY A 130 0.31 -3.09 3.41
C GLY A 130 0.86 -2.18 2.32
N GLN A 131 0.63 -2.52 1.05
CA GLN A 131 0.98 -1.74 -0.14
C GLN A 131 -0.07 -1.94 -1.23
N MET A 132 -0.01 -1.12 -2.28
CA MET A 132 -0.78 -1.35 -3.49
C MET A 132 -0.38 -2.69 -4.12
N ILE A 133 -1.38 -3.48 -4.48
CA ILE A 133 -1.19 -4.77 -5.15
C ILE A 133 -1.47 -4.57 -6.63
N GLN A 134 -0.55 -4.99 -7.48
CA GLN A 134 -0.74 -4.96 -8.93
C GLN A 134 -1.84 -5.94 -9.35
N PRO A 135 -2.78 -5.52 -10.23
CA PRO A 135 -3.84 -6.41 -10.73
C PRO A 135 -3.31 -7.70 -11.35
N GLU A 136 -2.16 -7.62 -12.05
CA GLU A 136 -1.49 -8.74 -12.70
C GLU A 136 -1.06 -9.81 -11.70
N LEU A 137 -0.60 -9.40 -10.51
CA LEU A 137 -0.21 -10.33 -9.44
C LEU A 137 -1.43 -11.12 -8.93
N ILE A 138 -2.59 -10.47 -8.84
CA ILE A 138 -3.85 -11.12 -8.45
C ILE A 138 -4.34 -12.06 -9.54
N SER A 139 -4.30 -11.64 -10.82
CA SER A 139 -4.68 -12.46 -11.96
C SER A 139 -3.82 -13.72 -12.05
N ARG A 140 -2.51 -13.56 -11.91
CA ARG A 140 -1.56 -14.67 -11.89
C ARG A 140 -1.80 -15.66 -10.74
N ALA A 141 -2.12 -15.17 -9.54
CA ALA A 141 -2.48 -16.02 -8.42
C ALA A 141 -3.77 -16.82 -8.72
N ALA A 142 -4.77 -16.17 -9.33
CA ALA A 142 -6.02 -16.81 -9.71
C ALA A 142 -5.82 -17.89 -10.81
N GLU A 143 -4.99 -17.63 -11.81
CA GLU A 143 -4.62 -18.61 -12.87
C GLU A 143 -3.96 -19.86 -12.28
N LEU A 144 -3.21 -19.68 -11.17
CA LEU A 144 -2.57 -20.79 -10.43
C LEU A 144 -3.49 -21.43 -9.38
N ASP A 145 -4.76 -21.04 -9.28
CA ASP A 145 -5.71 -21.48 -8.24
C ASP A 145 -5.21 -21.21 -6.80
N VAL A 146 -4.51 -20.09 -6.60
CA VAL A 146 -4.04 -19.61 -5.30
C VAL A 146 -5.00 -18.56 -4.76
N ARG A 147 -5.60 -18.83 -3.60
CA ARG A 147 -6.65 -17.97 -3.01
C ARG A 147 -6.06 -16.77 -2.28
N VAL A 148 -6.00 -15.63 -2.96
CA VAL A 148 -5.52 -14.37 -2.40
C VAL A 148 -6.70 -13.51 -1.95
N VAL A 149 -6.60 -12.95 -0.75
CA VAL A 149 -7.51 -11.94 -0.21
C VAL A 149 -6.74 -10.63 -0.05
N ARG A 150 -7.12 -9.62 -0.82
CA ARG A 150 -6.54 -8.28 -0.70
C ARG A 150 -7.05 -7.62 0.58
N THR A 151 -6.14 -7.06 1.38
CA THR A 151 -6.50 -6.43 2.65
C THR A 151 -6.12 -4.95 2.66
N TYR A 152 -7.05 -4.10 3.13
CA TYR A 152 -6.78 -2.71 3.42
C TYR A 152 -7.03 -2.43 4.90
N GLY A 153 -6.16 -1.64 5.48
CA GLY A 153 -6.15 -1.20 6.86
C GLY A 153 -4.77 -0.72 7.29
N SER A 154 -4.66 -0.33 8.53
CA SER A 154 -3.44 0.25 9.11
C SER A 154 -3.22 -0.23 10.54
N SER A 155 -2.18 0.26 11.21
CA SER A 155 -2.01 0.02 12.65
C SER A 155 -3.15 0.65 13.45
N GLU A 156 -3.69 1.76 12.98
CA GLU A 156 -4.79 2.49 13.61
C GLU A 156 -6.14 1.75 13.55
N THR A 157 -6.25 0.74 12.68
CA THR A 157 -7.43 -0.15 12.56
C THR A 157 -7.13 -1.58 13.02
N ALA A 158 -6.13 -1.75 13.90
CA ALA A 158 -5.67 -3.06 14.35
C ALA A 158 -5.37 -4.03 13.20
N GLY A 159 -4.94 -3.54 12.06
CA GLY A 159 -4.67 -4.30 10.83
C GLY A 159 -5.76 -4.16 9.76
N GLY A 160 -5.88 -5.16 8.89
CA GLY A 160 -6.85 -5.14 7.79
C GLY A 160 -8.29 -5.21 8.28
N CYS A 161 -9.10 -4.23 7.89
CA CYS A 161 -10.54 -4.13 8.20
C CYS A 161 -11.42 -4.09 6.93
N VAL A 162 -10.80 -4.13 5.74
CA VAL A 162 -11.49 -4.25 4.44
C VAL A 162 -10.84 -5.38 3.67
N TYR A 163 -11.61 -6.36 3.22
CA TYR A 163 -11.16 -7.51 2.45
C TYR A 163 -11.79 -7.51 1.07
N ASN A 164 -10.96 -7.57 0.03
CA ASN A 164 -11.38 -7.50 -1.38
C ASN A 164 -12.31 -6.29 -1.67
N GLY A 165 -12.09 -5.16 -0.99
CA GLY A 165 -12.92 -3.98 -1.12
C GLY A 165 -14.17 -3.96 -0.25
N VAL A 166 -14.44 -5.01 0.53
CA VAL A 166 -15.61 -5.09 1.42
C VAL A 166 -15.19 -4.93 2.88
N ALA A 167 -15.86 -4.05 3.61
CA ALA A 167 -15.66 -3.87 5.06
C ALA A 167 -16.01 -5.16 5.82
N ILE A 168 -15.21 -5.52 6.81
CA ILE A 168 -15.44 -6.72 7.63
C ILE A 168 -15.81 -6.34 9.06
N GLY A 169 -16.57 -7.24 9.74
CA GLY A 169 -17.02 -7.01 11.11
C GLY A 169 -18.01 -5.85 11.21
N ASP A 170 -17.80 -4.98 12.19
CA ASP A 170 -18.57 -3.76 12.42
C ASP A 170 -17.91 -2.50 11.81
N THR A 171 -16.95 -2.68 10.90
CA THR A 171 -16.26 -1.57 10.24
C THR A 171 -17.23 -0.77 9.38
N LEU A 172 -17.32 0.53 9.64
CA LEU A 172 -18.03 1.49 8.82
C LEU A 172 -17.03 2.33 8.04
N ILE A 173 -17.41 2.71 6.83
CA ILE A 173 -16.57 3.50 5.93
C ILE A 173 -17.38 4.64 5.36
N ARG A 174 -16.78 5.84 5.34
CA ARG A 174 -17.33 7.00 4.64
C ARG A 174 -16.24 7.77 3.90
N VAL A 175 -16.64 8.60 2.98
CA VAL A 175 -15.76 9.53 2.27
C VAL A 175 -16.09 10.95 2.70
N VAL A 176 -15.08 11.68 3.17
CA VAL A 176 -15.18 13.09 3.55
C VAL A 176 -14.07 13.84 2.82
N ASP A 177 -14.43 14.83 2.01
CA ASP A 177 -13.49 15.60 1.18
C ASP A 177 -12.55 14.71 0.33
N GLY A 178 -13.09 13.60 -0.19
CA GLY A 178 -12.36 12.62 -0.99
C GLY A 178 -11.47 11.67 -0.17
N GLN A 179 -11.42 11.80 1.16
CA GLN A 179 -10.64 10.94 2.04
C GLN A 179 -11.52 9.87 2.71
N LEU A 180 -10.93 8.69 2.87
CA LEU A 180 -11.56 7.60 3.59
C LEU A 180 -11.49 7.85 5.10
N GLU A 181 -12.63 7.74 5.77
CA GLU A 181 -12.72 7.68 7.22
C GLU A 181 -13.35 6.35 7.64
N LEU A 182 -12.75 5.74 8.67
CA LEU A 182 -13.11 4.41 9.16
C LEU A 182 -13.64 4.50 10.60
N SER A 183 -14.63 3.67 10.91
CA SER A 183 -15.16 3.49 12.27
C SER A 183 -15.31 2.00 12.58
N GLY A 184 -15.45 1.65 13.84
CA GLY A 184 -15.67 0.28 14.29
C GLY A 184 -14.84 -0.06 15.54
N SER A 185 -15.10 -1.25 16.05
CA SER A 185 -14.41 -1.77 17.25
C SER A 185 -12.91 -2.03 17.05
N VAL A 186 -12.44 -2.04 15.79
CA VAL A 186 -11.04 -2.23 15.42
C VAL A 186 -10.17 -1.00 15.63
N LEU A 187 -10.75 0.18 15.93
CA LEU A 187 -9.99 1.42 16.05
C LEU A 187 -9.03 1.42 17.24
N ALA A 188 -7.81 1.88 16.99
CA ALA A 188 -6.80 2.12 18.02
C ALA A 188 -7.27 3.18 19.04
N GLU A 189 -6.70 3.17 20.24
CA GLU A 189 -6.98 4.16 21.29
C GLU A 189 -6.46 5.56 20.93
N GLY A 190 -5.45 5.64 20.07
CA GLY A 190 -4.79 6.86 19.61
C GLY A 190 -3.29 6.67 19.51
N TYR A 191 -2.54 7.76 19.62
CA TYR A 191 -1.08 7.77 19.56
C TYR A 191 -0.49 8.04 20.96
N LEU A 192 0.49 7.22 21.34
CA LEU A 192 1.17 7.34 22.64
C LEU A 192 1.97 8.65 22.68
N ASP A 193 1.75 9.43 23.73
CA ASP A 193 2.38 10.75 23.98
C ASP A 193 2.15 11.80 22.87
N ASP A 194 1.08 11.63 22.06
CA ASP A 194 0.71 12.56 20.99
C ASP A 194 -0.81 12.80 20.98
N ALA A 195 -1.27 13.54 21.97
CA ALA A 195 -2.69 13.86 22.11
C ALA A 195 -3.22 14.76 20.98
N ALA A 196 -2.37 15.66 20.45
CA ALA A 196 -2.73 16.54 19.35
C ALA A 196 -3.03 15.76 18.09
N ARG A 197 -2.14 14.84 17.70
CA ARG A 197 -2.36 13.95 16.57
C ARG A 197 -3.54 13.01 16.80
N THR A 198 -3.73 12.54 18.04
CA THR A 198 -4.89 11.70 18.36
C THR A 198 -6.18 12.45 18.11
N ALA A 199 -6.29 13.72 18.57
CA ALA A 199 -7.47 14.55 18.34
C ALA A 199 -7.68 14.91 16.86
N ASP A 200 -6.59 15.11 16.07
CA ASP A 200 -6.65 15.38 14.63
C ASP A 200 -7.16 14.16 13.84
N ARG A 201 -6.73 12.96 14.23
CA ARG A 201 -7.00 11.74 13.44
C ARG A 201 -8.20 10.94 13.91
N PHE A 202 -8.56 11.01 15.19
CA PHE A 202 -9.70 10.29 15.74
C PHE A 202 -10.78 11.27 16.19
N LEU A 203 -11.80 11.40 15.37
CA LEU A 203 -12.91 12.33 15.58
C LEU A 203 -14.08 11.64 16.29
N LEU A 204 -14.80 12.36 17.13
CA LEU A 204 -16.06 11.91 17.68
C LEU A 204 -17.19 12.77 17.10
N GLU A 205 -18.04 12.15 16.26
CA GLU A 205 -19.17 12.82 15.63
C GLU A 205 -20.46 12.02 15.87
N HIS A 206 -21.46 12.67 16.43
CA HIS A 206 -22.76 12.05 16.75
C HIS A 206 -22.65 10.76 17.57
N GLY A 207 -21.65 10.67 18.46
CA GLY A 207 -21.41 9.48 19.28
C GLY A 207 -20.63 8.36 18.56
N VAL A 208 -20.31 8.51 17.29
CA VAL A 208 -19.49 7.58 16.49
C VAL A 208 -18.06 8.09 16.42
N ARG A 209 -17.11 7.20 16.69
CA ARG A 209 -15.68 7.51 16.60
C ARG A 209 -15.16 7.14 15.22
N TRP A 210 -14.59 8.12 14.51
CA TRP A 210 -14.05 8.00 13.17
C TRP A 210 -12.55 8.16 13.16
N TYR A 211 -11.86 7.33 12.39
CA TYR A 211 -10.43 7.47 12.09
C TYR A 211 -10.24 8.03 10.69
N ARG A 212 -9.64 9.22 10.62
CA ARG A 212 -9.26 9.90 9.39
C ARG A 212 -7.95 9.30 8.85
N THR A 213 -8.05 8.45 7.82
CA THR A 213 -6.93 7.64 7.34
C THR A 213 -5.82 8.44 6.67
N GLY A 214 -6.20 9.54 6.00
CA GLY A 214 -5.35 10.27 5.06
C GLY A 214 -5.19 9.55 3.72
N ASP A 215 -5.97 8.50 3.47
CA ASP A 215 -6.05 7.85 2.17
C ASP A 215 -7.21 8.45 1.37
N LEU A 216 -6.98 8.73 0.10
CA LEU A 216 -8.03 9.09 -0.85
C LEU A 216 -8.74 7.82 -1.30
N GLY A 217 -10.04 7.90 -1.50
CA GLY A 217 -10.80 6.74 -1.95
C GLY A 217 -12.24 7.03 -2.24
N GLU A 218 -12.91 6.00 -2.74
CA GLU A 218 -14.31 6.01 -3.12
C GLU A 218 -15.01 4.80 -2.50
N VAL A 219 -16.30 4.98 -2.22
CA VAL A 219 -17.20 3.91 -1.82
C VAL A 219 -18.32 3.84 -2.85
N ASP A 220 -18.44 2.70 -3.50
CA ASP A 220 -19.51 2.45 -4.45
C ASP A 220 -20.87 2.44 -3.71
N PRO A 221 -21.81 3.32 -4.08
CA PRO A 221 -23.05 3.48 -3.34
C PRO A 221 -23.99 2.29 -3.46
N GLN A 222 -23.79 1.40 -4.45
CA GLN A 222 -24.66 0.23 -4.68
C GLN A 222 -24.12 -1.01 -3.96
N SER A 223 -22.83 -1.27 -4.09
CA SER A 223 -22.18 -2.46 -3.53
C SER A 223 -21.54 -2.23 -2.16
N GLY A 224 -21.31 -0.97 -1.76
CA GLY A 224 -20.48 -0.63 -0.61
C GLY A 224 -18.99 -0.91 -0.83
N GLY A 225 -18.60 -1.22 -2.08
CA GLY A 225 -17.23 -1.55 -2.44
C GLY A 225 -16.28 -0.37 -2.28
N VAL A 226 -15.16 -0.58 -1.59
CA VAL A 226 -14.15 0.45 -1.30
C VAL A 226 -13.01 0.36 -2.28
N THR A 227 -12.70 1.49 -2.92
CA THR A 227 -11.52 1.65 -3.77
C THR A 227 -10.59 2.70 -3.16
N VAL A 228 -9.36 2.28 -2.85
CA VAL A 228 -8.30 3.20 -2.38
C VAL A 228 -7.59 3.80 -3.58
N LEU A 229 -7.59 5.13 -3.68
CA LEU A 229 -7.03 5.87 -4.81
C LEU A 229 -5.59 6.34 -4.58
N GLY A 230 -5.15 6.40 -3.32
CA GLY A 230 -3.79 6.83 -2.95
C GLY A 230 -3.78 7.59 -1.63
N ARG A 231 -2.68 8.31 -1.39
CA ARG A 231 -2.48 9.10 -0.17
C ARG A 231 -2.77 10.57 -0.42
N ALA A 232 -3.46 11.23 0.50
CA ALA A 232 -3.66 12.68 0.46
C ALA A 232 -2.34 13.47 0.61
N ASP A 233 -1.36 12.90 1.32
CA ASP A 233 -0.02 13.49 1.48
C ASP A 233 0.93 13.13 0.31
N ASN A 234 0.48 12.37 -0.69
CA ASN A 234 1.19 12.06 -1.93
C ASN A 234 0.55 12.76 -3.15
N VAL A 235 0.00 13.94 -2.92
CA VAL A 235 -0.55 14.83 -3.93
C VAL A 235 0.33 16.08 -4.02
N ILE A 236 0.73 16.44 -5.22
CA ILE A 236 1.52 17.64 -5.50
C ILE A 236 0.66 18.71 -6.19
N ILE A 237 1.12 19.96 -6.17
CA ILE A 237 0.55 21.04 -6.98
C ILE A 237 1.48 21.27 -8.17
N SER A 238 1.02 20.92 -9.36
CA SER A 238 1.75 21.10 -10.61
C SER A 238 0.97 22.07 -11.52
N GLY A 239 1.56 23.21 -11.82
CA GLY A 239 0.90 24.22 -12.65
C GLY A 239 -0.44 24.73 -12.10
N GLY A 240 -0.63 24.70 -10.77
CA GLY A 240 -1.88 25.08 -10.11
C GLY A 240 -2.90 23.94 -9.98
N GLU A 241 -2.65 22.79 -10.56
CA GLU A 241 -3.53 21.62 -10.49
C GLU A 241 -3.05 20.60 -9.46
N LYS A 242 -3.99 19.90 -8.79
CA LYS A 242 -3.67 18.80 -7.88
C LYS A 242 -3.38 17.53 -8.67
N VAL A 243 -2.20 16.95 -8.47
CA VAL A 243 -1.76 15.71 -9.13
C VAL A 243 -1.48 14.63 -8.09
N SER A 244 -2.20 13.53 -8.15
CA SER A 244 -1.94 12.35 -7.33
C SER A 244 -0.77 11.56 -7.91
N LEU A 245 0.35 11.52 -7.20
CA LEU A 245 1.52 10.73 -7.60
C LEU A 245 1.21 9.23 -7.61
N ASP A 246 0.33 8.75 -6.72
CA ASP A 246 -0.12 7.36 -6.69
C ASP A 246 -0.96 7.01 -7.93
N ALA A 247 -1.74 7.95 -8.47
CA ALA A 247 -2.48 7.76 -9.71
C ALA A 247 -1.53 7.65 -10.92
N VAL A 248 -0.51 8.51 -10.97
CA VAL A 248 0.54 8.43 -12.00
C VAL A 248 1.29 7.10 -11.88
N GLU A 249 1.69 6.70 -10.68
CA GLU A 249 2.41 5.46 -10.42
C GLU A 249 1.64 4.21 -10.87
N ARG A 250 0.31 4.17 -10.67
CA ARG A 250 -0.54 3.07 -11.16
C ARG A 250 -0.46 2.90 -12.68
N ILE A 251 -0.52 4.01 -13.42
CA ILE A 251 -0.42 3.98 -14.88
C ILE A 251 0.98 3.54 -15.31
N VAL A 252 2.01 4.09 -14.67
CA VAL A 252 3.42 3.81 -14.98
C VAL A 252 3.73 2.33 -14.80
N ARG A 253 3.27 1.72 -13.72
CA ARG A 253 3.58 0.33 -13.35
C ARG A 253 2.98 -0.74 -14.28
N VAL A 254 2.05 -0.38 -15.16
CA VAL A 254 1.52 -1.29 -16.18
C VAL A 254 2.51 -1.50 -17.33
N TYR A 255 3.51 -0.63 -17.46
CA TYR A 255 4.49 -0.71 -18.54
C TYR A 255 5.62 -1.69 -18.20
N PRO A 256 6.05 -2.55 -19.16
CA PRO A 256 7.14 -3.49 -18.97
C PRO A 256 8.43 -2.80 -18.49
N GLY A 257 8.99 -3.31 -17.40
CA GLY A 257 10.19 -2.77 -16.74
C GLY A 257 9.92 -1.63 -15.76
N PHE A 258 8.64 -1.20 -15.58
CA PHE A 258 8.24 -0.19 -14.61
C PHE A 258 7.40 -0.75 -13.45
N GLU A 259 7.26 -2.04 -13.31
CA GLU A 259 6.41 -2.71 -12.33
C GLU A 259 6.72 -2.30 -10.89
N GLN A 260 7.98 -1.93 -10.62
CA GLN A 260 8.46 -1.45 -9.32
C GLN A 260 8.78 0.05 -9.31
N ALA A 261 8.40 0.79 -10.35
CA ALA A 261 8.64 2.22 -10.40
C ALA A 261 7.95 2.94 -9.24
N VAL A 262 8.58 4.01 -8.77
CA VAL A 262 8.05 4.91 -7.75
C VAL A 262 7.94 6.30 -8.34
N VAL A 263 6.79 6.95 -8.18
CA VAL A 263 6.60 8.33 -8.62
C VAL A 263 6.72 9.26 -7.43
N VAL A 264 7.61 10.24 -7.55
CA VAL A 264 7.87 11.24 -6.51
C VAL A 264 7.64 12.65 -7.03
N GLY A 265 7.27 13.57 -6.14
CA GLY A 265 7.22 15.00 -6.45
C GLY A 265 8.61 15.62 -6.30
N VAL A 266 9.00 16.43 -7.27
CA VAL A 266 10.24 17.21 -7.22
C VAL A 266 9.89 18.67 -7.49
N ASP A 267 10.55 19.58 -6.77
CA ASP A 267 10.32 21.01 -6.94
C ASP A 267 10.78 21.47 -8.33
N ASP A 268 10.00 22.36 -8.92
CA ASP A 268 10.21 22.94 -10.25
C ASP A 268 9.91 24.44 -10.21
N GLU A 269 10.81 25.26 -10.71
CA GLU A 269 10.72 26.73 -10.65
C GLU A 269 9.48 27.28 -11.40
N ARG A 270 9.02 26.59 -12.45
CA ARG A 270 7.91 27.02 -13.30
C ARG A 270 6.57 26.45 -12.86
N TRP A 271 6.56 25.19 -12.45
CA TRP A 271 5.36 24.43 -12.19
C TRP A 271 5.06 24.22 -10.69
N GLY A 272 5.94 24.68 -9.80
CA GLY A 272 5.89 24.45 -8.37
C GLY A 272 6.43 23.06 -8.05
N GLN A 273 5.70 22.00 -8.39
CA GLN A 273 6.17 20.63 -8.30
C GLN A 273 5.83 19.83 -9.55
N VAL A 274 6.63 18.84 -9.89
CA VAL A 274 6.40 17.97 -11.04
C VAL A 274 6.54 16.50 -10.66
N PRO A 275 5.78 15.57 -11.27
CA PRO A 275 5.97 14.14 -11.09
C PRO A 275 7.28 13.70 -11.74
N VAL A 276 8.06 12.89 -11.02
CA VAL A 276 9.27 12.23 -11.52
C VAL A 276 9.18 10.74 -11.27
N ILE A 277 9.41 9.93 -12.29
CA ILE A 277 9.43 8.49 -12.19
C ILE A 277 10.82 8.03 -11.78
N VAL A 278 10.93 7.25 -10.73
CA VAL A 278 12.16 6.58 -10.31
C VAL A 278 12.03 5.09 -10.58
N VAL A 279 12.97 4.52 -11.32
CA VAL A 279 12.94 3.10 -11.70
C VAL A 279 14.32 2.48 -11.53
N ALA A 280 14.37 1.20 -11.12
CA ALA A 280 15.58 0.41 -11.09
C ALA A 280 15.76 -0.31 -12.45
N GLY A 281 16.98 -0.25 -13.00
CA GLY A 281 17.30 -0.96 -14.24
C GLY A 281 16.87 -0.24 -15.54
N GLY A 282 16.86 -1.00 -16.65
CA GLY A 282 16.55 -0.50 -18.00
C GLY A 282 15.09 -0.79 -18.38
N ALA A 283 14.29 0.24 -18.56
CA ALA A 283 12.90 0.15 -18.98
C ALA A 283 12.69 0.88 -20.32
N ILE A 284 11.73 0.44 -21.14
CA ILE A 284 11.40 1.03 -22.43
C ILE A 284 10.33 2.11 -22.24
N GLU A 285 10.61 3.33 -22.59
CA GLU A 285 9.78 4.51 -22.32
C GLU A 285 8.62 4.74 -23.29
N GLY A 286 8.42 3.89 -24.29
CA GLY A 286 7.48 4.13 -25.40
C GLY A 286 6.04 4.40 -24.95
N GLY A 287 5.55 5.61 -25.20
CA GLY A 287 4.14 5.98 -24.99
C GLY A 287 3.69 6.25 -23.55
N LEU A 288 4.53 6.02 -22.53
CA LEU A 288 4.18 6.12 -21.11
C LEU A 288 3.66 7.51 -20.73
N ALA A 289 4.42 8.57 -21.05
CA ALA A 289 4.01 9.94 -20.73
C ALA A 289 2.72 10.36 -21.44
N ALA A 290 2.49 9.88 -22.67
CA ALA A 290 1.26 10.14 -23.40
C ALA A 290 0.04 9.48 -22.74
N SER A 291 0.18 8.25 -22.25
CA SER A 291 -0.89 7.55 -21.51
C SER A 291 -1.23 8.24 -20.19
N VAL A 292 -0.22 8.72 -19.46
CA VAL A 292 -0.47 9.50 -18.22
C VAL A 292 -1.25 10.78 -18.55
N VAL A 293 -0.85 11.52 -19.57
CA VAL A 293 -1.55 12.75 -20.01
C VAL A 293 -2.97 12.46 -20.48
N ALA A 294 -3.19 11.37 -21.22
CA ALA A 294 -4.52 10.99 -21.70
C ALA A 294 -5.49 10.67 -20.57
N LEU A 295 -5.00 10.05 -19.49
CA LEU A 295 -5.82 9.57 -18.38
C LEU A 295 -5.94 10.58 -17.23
N LEU A 296 -4.92 11.37 -16.95
CA LEU A 296 -4.85 12.24 -15.76
C LEU A 296 -4.67 13.73 -16.10
N GLY A 297 -4.56 14.08 -17.37
CA GLY A 297 -4.35 15.46 -17.78
C GLY A 297 -2.87 15.87 -17.86
N ARG A 298 -2.63 17.08 -18.40
CA ARG A 298 -1.28 17.59 -18.68
C ARG A 298 -0.43 17.82 -17.43
N ALA A 299 -1.03 18.27 -16.35
CA ALA A 299 -0.35 18.55 -15.10
C ALA A 299 0.29 17.29 -14.48
N ALA A 300 -0.29 16.11 -14.76
CA ALA A 300 0.21 14.83 -14.27
C ALA A 300 1.36 14.25 -15.12
N ARG A 301 1.72 14.87 -16.24
CA ARG A 301 2.79 14.37 -17.10
C ARG A 301 4.09 14.25 -16.32
N PRO A 302 4.74 13.06 -16.31
CA PRO A 302 6.06 12.91 -15.72
C PRO A 302 7.07 13.83 -16.40
N ALA A 303 7.79 14.63 -15.62
CA ALA A 303 8.81 15.53 -16.14
C ALA A 303 10.01 14.75 -16.65
N ARG A 304 10.35 13.65 -15.99
CA ARG A 304 11.50 12.80 -16.35
C ARG A 304 11.41 11.41 -15.72
N ILE A 305 12.28 10.51 -16.19
CA ILE A 305 12.51 9.19 -15.63
C ILE A 305 13.94 9.16 -15.09
N VAL A 306 14.08 8.87 -13.79
CA VAL A 306 15.36 8.75 -13.11
C VAL A 306 15.66 7.27 -12.88
N ARG A 307 16.83 6.83 -13.31
CA ARG A 307 17.30 5.46 -13.15
C ARG A 307 18.20 5.36 -11.93
N VAL A 308 17.87 4.43 -11.04
CA VAL A 308 18.66 4.13 -9.84
C VAL A 308 19.12 2.68 -9.87
N PRO A 309 20.23 2.33 -9.17
CA PRO A 309 20.65 0.92 -9.09
C PRO A 309 19.58 0.03 -8.46
N GLU A 310 18.90 0.54 -7.42
CA GLU A 310 17.83 -0.15 -6.72
C GLU A 310 16.84 0.86 -6.13
N ILE A 311 15.59 0.42 -5.91
CA ILE A 311 14.59 1.19 -5.18
C ILE A 311 14.88 1.07 -3.70
N VAL A 312 15.24 2.20 -3.05
CA VAL A 312 15.47 2.26 -1.61
C VAL A 312 14.17 1.96 -0.85
N LEU A 313 14.24 1.00 0.06
CA LEU A 313 13.10 0.58 0.87
C LEU A 313 13.31 0.93 2.35
N LEU A 314 12.22 1.30 3.03
CA LEU A 314 12.15 1.37 4.48
C LEU A 314 12.20 -0.05 5.08
N ALA A 315 12.50 -0.17 6.37
CA ALA A 315 12.46 -1.46 7.09
C ALA A 315 11.11 -2.19 6.98
N SER A 316 10.02 -1.45 6.69
CA SER A 316 8.68 -2.00 6.42
C SER A 316 8.54 -2.64 5.02
N GLY A 317 9.57 -2.61 4.18
CA GLY A 317 9.50 -3.03 2.78
C GLY A 317 8.80 -2.05 1.84
N LYS A 318 8.36 -0.88 2.33
CA LYS A 318 7.78 0.19 1.50
C LYS A 318 8.87 1.06 0.90
N PRO A 319 8.67 1.63 -0.33
CA PRO A 319 9.61 2.58 -0.90
C PRO A 319 9.85 3.79 0.02
N ASP A 320 11.10 4.17 0.21
CA ASP A 320 11.47 5.41 0.87
C ASP A 320 11.33 6.58 -0.13
N ARG A 321 10.10 7.09 -0.27
CA ARG A 321 9.79 8.16 -1.23
C ARG A 321 10.59 9.44 -0.96
N ARG A 322 10.97 9.71 0.29
CA ARG A 322 11.75 10.89 0.65
C ARG A 322 13.20 10.76 0.15
N ALA A 323 13.84 9.61 0.38
CA ALA A 323 15.17 9.35 -0.13
C ALA A 323 15.18 9.36 -1.68
N LEU A 324 14.16 8.74 -2.30
CA LEU A 324 14.02 8.70 -3.75
C LEU A 324 13.77 10.08 -4.36
N ALA A 325 12.97 10.94 -3.72
CA ALA A 325 12.76 12.33 -4.15
C ALA A 325 14.06 13.14 -4.07
N GLY A 326 14.82 12.98 -2.98
CA GLY A 326 16.13 13.60 -2.84
C GLY A 326 17.13 13.16 -3.91
N ALA A 327 17.19 11.86 -4.20
CA ALA A 327 18.04 11.32 -5.27
C ALA A 327 17.59 11.85 -6.65
N ALA A 328 16.28 11.89 -6.92
CA ALA A 328 15.74 12.43 -8.16
C ALA A 328 16.05 13.92 -8.34
N ALA A 329 15.99 14.72 -7.28
CA ALA A 329 16.35 16.14 -7.32
C ALA A 329 17.86 16.34 -7.57
N SER A 330 18.72 15.58 -6.90
CA SER A 330 20.20 15.69 -7.04
C SER A 330 20.67 15.29 -8.45
N LEU A 331 20.14 14.21 -9.01
CA LEU A 331 20.48 13.76 -10.36
C LEU A 331 20.02 14.74 -11.45
N ALA A 332 18.96 15.49 -11.18
CA ALA A 332 18.50 16.56 -12.06
C ALA A 332 19.49 17.72 -12.18
N GLN A 333 20.18 18.03 -11.11
CA GLN A 333 21.20 19.11 -11.08
C GLN A 333 22.51 18.69 -11.73
N ALA A 334 22.82 17.38 -11.72
CA ALA A 334 24.09 16.85 -12.20
C ALA A 334 24.17 16.66 -13.73
N ASP A 335 23.05 16.50 -14.44
CA ASP A 335 22.98 16.29 -15.88
C ASP A 335 21.87 17.09 -16.56
N PRO A 336 22.16 18.35 -16.96
CA PRO A 336 21.21 19.18 -17.73
C PRO A 336 20.86 18.60 -19.11
N ALA A 337 21.62 17.63 -19.65
CA ALA A 337 21.34 17.01 -20.92
C ALA A 337 20.19 15.99 -20.87
N LEU A 338 19.85 15.47 -19.67
CA LEU A 338 18.61 14.72 -19.43
C LEU A 338 17.35 15.63 -19.53
N ASP A 339 17.54 16.93 -19.54
CA ASP A 339 16.53 17.95 -19.78
C ASP A 339 16.13 18.09 -21.27
N SER A 340 16.80 17.37 -22.18
CA SER A 340 16.55 17.46 -23.64
C SER A 340 15.12 17.00 -24.03
N THR A 341 14.45 16.21 -23.25
CA THR A 341 13.02 15.91 -23.39
C THR A 341 12.12 17.11 -23.04
N MET A 342 12.57 18.03 -22.17
CA MET A 342 11.87 19.28 -21.86
C MET A 342 12.04 20.34 -22.96
N GLY A 343 13.19 20.40 -23.62
CA GLY A 343 13.46 21.37 -24.71
C GLY A 343 12.54 21.23 -25.92
N ALA A 344 12.11 20.02 -26.25
CA ALA A 344 11.10 19.75 -27.29
C ALA A 344 9.70 20.25 -26.88
N TRP A 345 9.44 20.29 -25.60
CA TRP A 345 8.17 20.68 -25.00
C TRP A 345 7.90 22.18 -25.10
N HIS A 346 8.94 23.00 -24.93
CA HIS A 346 8.84 24.46 -25.05
C HIS A 346 8.49 24.92 -26.48
N LYS A 347 8.84 24.13 -27.49
CA LYS A 347 8.50 24.46 -28.90
C LYS A 347 7.05 24.13 -29.27
N GLU A 348 6.42 23.12 -28.65
CA GLU A 348 5.02 22.77 -28.93
C GLU A 348 4.00 23.66 -28.22
N LEU A 349 4.29 24.13 -27.00
CA LEU A 349 3.41 25.01 -26.26
C LEU A 349 3.42 26.48 -26.76
N GLY A 350 4.50 26.90 -27.41
CA GLY A 350 4.62 28.24 -28.01
C GLY A 350 3.85 28.42 -29.31
N ARG A 351 3.24 27.37 -29.88
CA ARG A 351 2.54 27.44 -31.19
C ARG A 351 1.01 27.45 -31.12
N SER A 352 0.41 27.42 -29.94
CA SER A 352 -1.06 27.57 -29.79
C SER A 352 -1.42 28.85 -29.06
N GLY A 353 -0.96 29.98 -29.60
CA GLY A 353 -1.58 31.27 -29.36
C GLY A 353 -2.79 31.43 -30.32
N PRO A 354 -3.91 32.06 -29.90
CA PRO A 354 -5.03 32.22 -30.77
C PRO A 354 -4.64 33.17 -31.93
N ASN A 355 -4.82 32.69 -33.16
CA ASN A 355 -4.84 33.54 -34.34
C ASN A 355 -6.06 34.45 -34.20
N ASN A 356 -5.84 35.69 -33.75
CA ASN A 356 -6.74 36.78 -34.05
C ASN A 356 -6.40 37.27 -35.46
N ASN A 357 -7.18 36.89 -36.43
CA ASN A 357 -7.37 37.65 -37.64
C ASN A 357 -8.84 37.52 -38.05
N ASP A 358 -9.46 38.73 -38.14
CA ASP A 358 -10.73 39.19 -38.71
C ASP A 358 -11.97 39.01 -37.83
#